data_72e3e564b27743ae4ba170b322c69a53
#
_entry.id   72e3e564b27743ae4ba170b322c69a53
#
_cell.length_a   1.000
_cell.length_b   1.000
_cell.length_c   1.000
_cell.angle_alpha   90.00
_cell.angle_beta   90.00
_cell.angle_gamma   90.00
#
_symmetry.space_group_name_H-M   'P 1'
#
loop_
_entity.id
_entity.type
_entity.pdbx_description
1 polymer ?
#
loop_
_entity_poly.entity_id
_entity_poly.type
_entity_poly.pdbx_seq_one_letter_code
_entity_poly.pdbx_strand_id
1 'polypeptide(L)'
;MAISPQELTDIAYKISERFEKVNTYYLVLMAKQIKDIGKLEKDNIHRLRQMAIMGNNIDSINSFLSLQTGLALNDIFELYLKSAIEEYKDVAYLYAYRGIKQPKFKENIAIQNYIESVRKLTSNTFENMARTTVIAQSYRDTVDLAIDTVATGIDDYQSVMRRMLIDKAVAGTKVMYASGITRRLDSAARMNILEGVRQINMGVREETGKQYGADGVEIDAHGLCAEDHLPYQGRQYSLRAYEKLNSSLQRPIGTCNCRHGVSYIILGVSPKTYDDSELQKMKDYSNAKIKIRDKECTRYKATQLMRQSETNMRYQQDKIITLKNAGMKYDKEEEKLKQMKKEYYYISKRAELKPRYDKAYVPGYKL
;
A
#
# COMPACT_ATOMS: atom_id res chain seq x y z
N MET A 1 -9.12 -19.79 -12.50
CA MET A 1 -8.15 -19.90 -11.38
C MET A 1 -8.31 -18.67 -10.51
N ALA A 2 -8.46 -18.86 -9.20
CA ALA A 2 -8.50 -17.75 -8.24
C ALA A 2 -7.26 -16.88 -8.39
N ILE A 3 -7.40 -15.56 -8.13
CA ILE A 3 -6.27 -14.63 -8.13
C ILE A 3 -5.36 -15.02 -6.98
N SER A 4 -4.13 -15.40 -7.25
CA SER A 4 -3.19 -15.73 -6.19
C SER A 4 -2.89 -14.51 -5.31
N PRO A 5 -2.57 -14.68 -4.00
CA PRO A 5 -2.21 -13.57 -3.12
C PRO A 5 -1.03 -12.74 -3.65
N GLN A 6 -0.14 -13.36 -4.42
CA GLN A 6 0.99 -12.69 -5.05
C GLN A 6 0.51 -11.79 -6.21
N GLU A 7 -0.30 -12.32 -7.13
CA GLU A 7 -0.89 -11.54 -8.24
C GLU A 7 -1.70 -10.37 -7.72
N LEU A 8 -2.54 -10.59 -6.70
CA LEU A 8 -3.30 -9.52 -6.05
C LEU A 8 -2.39 -8.40 -5.53
N THR A 9 -1.32 -8.79 -4.84
CA THR A 9 -0.34 -7.83 -4.33
C THR A 9 0.31 -7.05 -5.47
N ASP A 10 0.65 -7.71 -6.58
CA ASP A 10 1.31 -7.07 -7.72
C ASP A 10 0.36 -6.12 -8.47
N ILE A 11 -0.90 -6.49 -8.64
CA ILE A 11 -1.94 -5.61 -9.20
C ILE A 11 -2.13 -4.38 -8.30
N ALA A 12 -2.26 -4.56 -6.99
CA ALA A 12 -2.41 -3.45 -6.04
C ALA A 12 -1.22 -2.48 -6.06
N TYR A 13 0.00 -3.00 -6.21
CA TYR A 13 1.18 -2.15 -6.41
C TYR A 13 1.09 -1.36 -7.72
N LYS A 14 0.75 -2.00 -8.82
CA LYS A 14 0.61 -1.36 -10.14
C LYS A 14 -0.43 -0.23 -10.12
N ILE A 15 -1.57 -0.45 -9.48
CA ILE A 15 -2.58 0.60 -9.32
C ILE A 15 -2.04 1.73 -8.43
N SER A 16 -1.35 1.41 -7.33
CA SER A 16 -0.79 2.41 -6.41
C SER A 16 0.34 3.26 -7.00
N GLU A 17 1.00 2.81 -8.08
CA GLU A 17 1.99 3.61 -8.83
C GLU A 17 1.40 4.89 -9.40
N ARG A 18 0.07 4.95 -9.64
CA ARG A 18 -0.61 6.18 -10.05
C ARG A 18 -0.42 7.29 -9.02
N PHE A 19 -0.48 6.96 -7.75
CA PHE A 19 -0.28 7.89 -6.63
C PHE A 19 1.20 8.22 -6.39
N GLU A 20 2.10 7.29 -6.70
CA GLU A 20 3.54 7.58 -6.73
C GLU A 20 3.88 8.61 -7.83
N LYS A 21 3.23 8.54 -8.99
CA LYS A 21 3.36 9.57 -10.05
C LYS A 21 2.92 10.96 -9.57
N VAL A 22 1.86 11.04 -8.75
CA VAL A 22 1.42 12.30 -8.13
C VAL A 22 2.50 12.85 -7.20
N ASN A 23 3.10 12.00 -6.36
CA ASN A 23 4.21 12.38 -5.48
C ASN A 23 5.41 12.90 -6.30
N THR A 24 5.81 12.19 -7.33
CA THR A 24 6.92 12.62 -8.22
C THR A 24 6.60 13.95 -8.89
N TYR A 25 5.39 14.14 -9.39
CA TYR A 25 4.97 15.38 -10.05
C TYR A 25 5.03 16.57 -9.08
N TYR A 26 4.52 16.40 -7.85
CA TYR A 26 4.62 17.38 -6.77
C TYR A 26 6.09 17.77 -6.50
N LEU A 27 6.97 16.78 -6.30
CA LEU A 27 8.39 17.02 -6.00
C LEU A 27 9.13 17.74 -7.14
N VAL A 28 8.82 17.37 -8.38
CA VAL A 28 9.44 17.99 -9.57
C VAL A 28 9.03 19.44 -9.73
N LEU A 29 7.72 19.75 -9.61
CA LEU A 29 7.24 21.13 -9.72
C LEU A 29 7.81 22.01 -8.62
N MET A 30 7.82 21.54 -7.39
CA MET A 30 8.39 22.21 -6.23
C MET A 30 9.89 22.50 -6.42
N ALA A 31 10.65 21.47 -6.82
CA ALA A 31 12.11 21.61 -7.03
C ALA A 31 12.46 22.61 -8.15
N LYS A 32 11.70 22.60 -9.25
CA LYS A 32 11.89 23.55 -10.36
C LYS A 32 11.59 24.98 -9.90
N GLN A 33 10.49 25.19 -9.18
CA GLN A 33 10.13 26.53 -8.68
C GLN A 33 11.18 27.07 -7.71
N ILE A 34 11.68 26.25 -6.78
CA ILE A 34 12.76 26.65 -5.86
C ILE A 34 14.05 27.00 -6.61
N LYS A 35 14.41 26.23 -7.65
CA LYS A 35 15.54 26.57 -8.51
C LYS A 35 15.39 27.96 -9.16
N ASP A 36 14.18 28.28 -9.60
CA ASP A 36 13.92 29.56 -10.26
C ASP A 36 13.89 30.73 -9.25
N ILE A 37 13.36 30.51 -8.04
CA ILE A 37 13.43 31.49 -6.94
C ILE A 37 14.89 31.84 -6.60
N GLY A 38 15.81 30.87 -6.58
CA GLY A 38 17.23 31.09 -6.29
C GLY A 38 17.99 31.92 -7.32
N LYS A 39 17.37 32.23 -8.47
CA LYS A 39 17.95 33.09 -9.52
C LYS A 39 17.41 34.53 -9.48
N LEU A 40 16.47 34.81 -8.58
CA LEU A 40 15.72 36.07 -8.60
C LEU A 40 16.48 37.22 -7.95
N GLU A 41 16.26 38.41 -8.47
CA GLU A 41 16.59 39.67 -7.81
C GLU A 41 15.56 39.98 -6.72
N LYS A 42 15.95 40.82 -5.74
CA LYS A 42 15.12 41.19 -4.58
C LYS A 42 14.01 42.20 -4.97
N ASP A 43 13.07 41.77 -5.82
CA ASP A 43 12.00 42.61 -6.34
C ASP A 43 10.61 42.05 -5.97
N ASN A 44 9.70 42.96 -5.57
CA ASN A 44 8.30 42.63 -5.23
C ASN A 44 7.52 42.02 -6.39
N ILE A 45 7.81 42.44 -7.62
CA ILE A 45 7.16 41.89 -8.82
C ILE A 45 7.49 40.39 -8.98
N HIS A 46 8.74 40.04 -8.75
CA HIS A 46 9.17 38.64 -8.78
C HIS A 46 8.49 37.78 -7.69
N ARG A 47 8.32 38.37 -6.48
CA ARG A 47 7.57 37.70 -5.41
C ARG A 47 6.13 37.38 -5.83
N LEU A 48 5.40 38.37 -6.37
CA LEU A 48 4.03 38.18 -6.86
C LEU A 48 3.95 37.14 -7.97
N ARG A 49 4.92 37.17 -8.90
CA ARG A 49 5.01 36.17 -9.97
C ARG A 49 5.22 34.76 -9.42
N GLN A 50 6.08 34.56 -8.42
CA GLN A 50 6.29 33.26 -7.80
C GLN A 50 5.05 32.78 -7.04
N MET A 51 4.31 33.65 -6.40
CA MET A 51 3.02 33.30 -5.77
C MET A 51 1.98 32.85 -6.79
N ALA A 52 1.91 33.50 -7.96
CA ALA A 52 1.01 33.07 -9.05
C ALA A 52 1.43 31.71 -9.63
N ILE A 53 2.73 31.48 -9.83
CA ILE A 53 3.26 30.17 -10.29
C ILE A 53 2.93 29.09 -9.24
N MET A 54 3.09 29.39 -7.95
CA MET A 54 2.74 28.49 -6.87
C MET A 54 1.26 28.06 -6.91
N GLY A 55 0.34 29.04 -7.09
CA GLY A 55 -1.09 28.77 -7.24
C GLY A 55 -1.36 27.81 -8.40
N ASN A 56 -0.83 28.12 -9.60
CA ASN A 56 -1.00 27.30 -10.79
C ASN A 56 -0.41 25.88 -10.62
N ASN A 57 0.73 25.75 -9.95
CA ASN A 57 1.34 24.45 -9.65
C ASN A 57 0.47 23.61 -8.71
N ILE A 58 -0.08 24.21 -7.67
CA ILE A 58 -0.99 23.54 -6.72
C ILE A 58 -2.23 23.06 -7.45
N ASP A 59 -2.86 23.88 -8.29
CA ASP A 59 -4.04 23.52 -9.08
C ASP A 59 -3.74 22.38 -10.05
N SER A 60 -2.58 22.43 -10.70
CA SER A 60 -2.12 21.35 -11.60
C SER A 60 -1.90 20.03 -10.85
N ILE A 61 -1.33 20.06 -9.65
CA ILE A 61 -1.13 18.87 -8.82
C ILE A 61 -2.48 18.30 -8.36
N ASN A 62 -3.41 19.15 -7.90
CA ASN A 62 -4.74 18.74 -7.48
C ASN A 62 -5.54 18.13 -8.64
N SER A 63 -5.47 18.73 -9.82
CA SER A 63 -6.11 18.20 -11.04
C SER A 63 -5.51 16.84 -11.43
N PHE A 64 -4.19 16.70 -11.35
CA PHE A 64 -3.52 15.43 -11.63
C PHE A 64 -3.87 14.36 -10.59
N LEU A 65 -3.93 14.70 -9.30
CA LEU A 65 -4.39 13.78 -8.23
C LEU A 65 -5.82 13.32 -8.49
N SER A 66 -6.73 14.21 -8.83
CA SER A 66 -8.13 13.87 -9.15
C SER A 66 -8.21 12.91 -10.34
N LEU A 67 -7.48 13.19 -11.43
CA LEU A 67 -7.42 12.31 -12.60
C LEU A 67 -6.89 10.92 -12.22
N GLN A 68 -5.76 10.85 -11.49
CA GLN A 68 -5.19 9.56 -11.10
C GLN A 68 -6.10 8.78 -10.14
N THR A 69 -6.85 9.47 -9.29
CA THR A 69 -7.85 8.85 -8.40
C THR A 69 -8.98 8.22 -9.21
N GLY A 70 -9.56 8.92 -10.19
CA GLY A 70 -10.61 8.38 -11.05
C GLY A 70 -10.14 7.15 -11.84
N LEU A 71 -8.94 7.21 -12.43
CA LEU A 71 -8.36 6.07 -13.14
C LEU A 71 -8.08 4.87 -12.22
N ALA A 72 -7.61 5.13 -11.00
CA ALA A 72 -7.38 4.08 -10.02
C ALA A 72 -8.69 3.40 -9.58
N LEU A 73 -9.77 4.15 -9.38
CA LEU A 73 -11.08 3.59 -9.01
C LEU A 73 -11.62 2.65 -10.09
N ASN A 74 -11.46 2.98 -11.38
CA ASN A 74 -11.86 2.10 -12.48
C ASN A 74 -11.09 0.76 -12.41
N ASP A 75 -9.76 0.81 -12.30
CA ASP A 75 -8.92 -0.39 -12.20
C ASP A 75 -9.26 -1.22 -10.95
N ILE A 76 -9.57 -0.57 -9.82
CA ILE A 76 -9.96 -1.21 -8.56
C ILE A 76 -11.30 -1.94 -8.73
N PHE A 77 -12.28 -1.33 -9.37
CA PHE A 77 -13.60 -1.93 -9.54
C PHE A 77 -13.58 -3.12 -10.50
N GLU A 78 -12.75 -3.10 -11.53
CA GLU A 78 -12.49 -4.26 -12.36
C GLU A 78 -11.85 -5.41 -11.55
N LEU A 79 -10.86 -5.08 -10.70
CA LEU A 79 -10.22 -6.04 -9.81
C LEU A 79 -11.23 -6.65 -8.82
N TYR A 80 -12.13 -5.84 -8.24
CA TYR A 80 -13.17 -6.31 -7.33
C TYR A 80 -14.12 -7.28 -8.00
N LEU A 81 -14.60 -6.95 -9.20
CA LEU A 81 -15.50 -7.81 -9.95
C LEU A 81 -14.82 -9.14 -10.31
N LYS A 82 -13.58 -9.09 -10.81
CA LYS A 82 -12.80 -10.30 -11.12
C LYS A 82 -12.61 -11.17 -9.88
N SER A 83 -12.21 -10.57 -8.76
CA SER A 83 -12.00 -11.30 -7.50
C SER A 83 -13.28 -11.94 -6.99
N ALA A 84 -14.41 -11.20 -7.02
CA ALA A 84 -15.71 -11.71 -6.60
C ALA A 84 -16.18 -12.91 -7.44
N ILE A 85 -16.01 -12.85 -8.78
CA ILE A 85 -16.40 -13.93 -9.68
C ILE A 85 -15.58 -15.20 -9.41
N GLU A 86 -14.27 -15.07 -9.24
CA GLU A 86 -13.41 -16.23 -8.96
C GLU A 86 -13.75 -16.85 -7.61
N GLU A 87 -13.90 -16.03 -6.56
CA GLU A 87 -14.30 -16.48 -5.22
C GLU A 87 -15.65 -17.21 -5.23
N TYR A 88 -16.62 -16.69 -5.99
CA TYR A 88 -17.94 -17.29 -6.14
C TYR A 88 -17.89 -18.66 -6.82
N LYS A 89 -16.99 -18.86 -7.79
CA LYS A 89 -16.76 -20.17 -8.43
C LYS A 89 -16.12 -21.16 -7.48
N ASP A 90 -15.17 -20.69 -6.67
CA ASP A 90 -14.41 -21.56 -5.76
C ASP A 90 -15.30 -22.21 -4.68
N VAL A 91 -16.41 -21.57 -4.29
CA VAL A 91 -17.34 -22.11 -3.31
C VAL A 91 -18.47 -22.97 -3.92
N ALA A 92 -18.51 -23.15 -5.24
CA ALA A 92 -19.61 -23.85 -5.95
C ALA A 92 -19.83 -25.29 -5.44
N TYR A 93 -18.75 -26.01 -5.11
CA TYR A 93 -18.83 -27.38 -4.62
C TYR A 93 -19.57 -27.51 -3.26
N LEU A 94 -19.57 -26.46 -2.44
CA LEU A 94 -20.24 -26.47 -1.15
C LEU A 94 -21.77 -26.46 -1.27
N TYR A 95 -22.30 -25.84 -2.32
CA TYR A 95 -23.72 -25.91 -2.65
C TYR A 95 -24.13 -27.36 -3.01
N ALA A 96 -23.25 -28.06 -3.77
CA ALA A 96 -23.50 -29.45 -4.15
C ALA A 96 -23.55 -30.39 -2.94
N TYR A 97 -22.72 -30.20 -1.91
CA TYR A 97 -22.78 -30.98 -0.67
C TYR A 97 -24.11 -30.82 0.08
N ARG A 98 -24.81 -29.71 -0.10
CA ARG A 98 -26.14 -29.48 0.47
C ARG A 98 -27.30 -29.84 -0.47
N GLY A 99 -27.01 -30.31 -1.68
CA GLY A 99 -28.02 -30.56 -2.70
C GLY A 99 -28.74 -29.30 -3.18
N ILE A 100 -28.12 -28.12 -3.04
CA ILE A 100 -28.66 -26.82 -3.41
C ILE A 100 -28.01 -26.37 -4.72
N LYS A 101 -28.82 -25.88 -5.67
CA LYS A 101 -28.29 -25.27 -6.89
C LYS A 101 -27.75 -23.87 -6.60
N GLN A 102 -26.46 -23.66 -6.87
CA GLN A 102 -25.87 -22.32 -6.79
C GLN A 102 -26.56 -21.36 -7.78
N PRO A 103 -27.04 -20.19 -7.31
CA PRO A 103 -27.56 -19.15 -8.24
C PRO A 103 -26.46 -18.70 -9.22
N LYS A 104 -26.84 -18.18 -10.38
CA LYS A 104 -25.83 -17.55 -11.24
C LYS A 104 -25.30 -16.28 -10.56
N PHE A 105 -24.01 -15.99 -10.72
CA PHE A 105 -23.35 -14.85 -10.07
C PHE A 105 -24.12 -13.52 -10.24
N LYS A 106 -24.56 -13.22 -11.48
CA LYS A 106 -25.32 -12.00 -11.79
C LYS A 106 -26.75 -11.99 -11.21
N GLU A 107 -27.31 -13.16 -10.91
CA GLU A 107 -28.68 -13.31 -10.36
C GLU A 107 -28.65 -13.32 -8.81
N ASN A 108 -27.47 -13.42 -8.19
CA ASN A 108 -27.31 -13.41 -6.74
C ASN A 108 -27.33 -11.97 -6.21
N ILE A 109 -28.54 -11.46 -5.93
CA ILE A 109 -28.79 -10.07 -5.53
C ILE A 109 -28.00 -9.68 -4.27
N ALA A 110 -27.90 -10.60 -3.29
CA ALA A 110 -27.18 -10.33 -2.04
C ALA A 110 -25.70 -10.01 -2.31
N ILE A 111 -25.05 -10.81 -3.16
CA ILE A 111 -23.65 -10.59 -3.56
C ILE A 111 -23.51 -9.30 -4.39
N GLN A 112 -24.41 -9.04 -5.35
CA GLN A 112 -24.36 -7.80 -6.14
C GLN A 112 -24.49 -6.56 -5.26
N ASN A 113 -25.43 -6.54 -4.32
CA ASN A 113 -25.61 -5.45 -3.36
C ASN A 113 -24.37 -5.27 -2.45
N TYR A 114 -23.77 -6.37 -2.02
CA TYR A 114 -22.55 -6.32 -1.20
C TYR A 114 -21.38 -5.69 -1.98
N ILE A 115 -21.14 -6.14 -3.21
CA ILE A 115 -20.10 -5.60 -4.08
C ILE A 115 -20.31 -4.08 -4.27
N GLU A 116 -21.52 -3.65 -4.55
CA GLU A 116 -21.83 -2.23 -4.75
C GLU A 116 -21.61 -1.41 -3.47
N SER A 117 -21.92 -1.95 -2.30
CA SER A 117 -21.66 -1.32 -1.02
C SER A 117 -20.14 -1.10 -0.79
N VAL A 118 -19.32 -2.11 -1.09
CA VAL A 118 -17.86 -2.01 -0.99
C VAL A 118 -17.29 -1.02 -2.02
N ARG A 119 -17.81 -0.99 -3.25
CA ARG A 119 -17.43 0.00 -4.28
C ARG A 119 -17.71 1.42 -3.80
N LYS A 120 -18.88 1.68 -3.25
CA LYS A 120 -19.26 2.99 -2.71
C LYS A 120 -18.35 3.41 -1.55
N LEU A 121 -18.08 2.48 -0.62
CA LEU A 121 -17.16 2.73 0.50
C LEU A 121 -15.75 3.06 -0.01
N THR A 122 -15.28 2.34 -1.02
CA THR A 122 -13.96 2.56 -1.64
C THR A 122 -13.90 3.93 -2.32
N SER A 123 -14.93 4.32 -3.11
CA SER A 123 -15.00 5.66 -3.71
C SER A 123 -14.87 6.74 -2.65
N ASN A 124 -15.69 6.68 -1.61
CA ASN A 124 -15.65 7.64 -0.49
C ASN A 124 -14.27 7.69 0.17
N THR A 125 -13.63 6.54 0.35
CA THR A 125 -12.29 6.44 0.95
C THR A 125 -11.24 7.13 0.09
N PHE A 126 -11.24 6.89 -1.22
CA PHE A 126 -10.27 7.50 -2.14
C PHE A 126 -10.51 9.00 -2.36
N GLU A 127 -11.78 9.44 -2.40
CA GLU A 127 -12.12 10.86 -2.42
C GLU A 127 -11.65 11.58 -1.15
N ASN A 128 -11.92 11.00 0.02
CA ASN A 128 -11.42 11.55 1.29
C ASN A 128 -9.90 11.57 1.35
N MET A 129 -9.25 10.53 0.86
CA MET A 129 -7.79 10.47 0.78
C MET A 129 -7.23 11.59 -0.10
N ALA A 130 -7.86 11.87 -1.26
CA ALA A 130 -7.47 12.97 -2.12
C ALA A 130 -7.67 14.34 -1.43
N ARG A 131 -8.79 14.53 -0.72
CA ARG A 131 -9.09 15.78 0.01
C ARG A 131 -8.18 16.01 1.22
N THR A 132 -7.75 14.95 1.92
CA THR A 132 -6.92 15.04 3.13
C THR A 132 -5.41 14.97 2.84
N THR A 133 -5.03 14.84 1.57
CA THR A 133 -3.61 14.88 1.18
C THR A 133 -3.07 16.30 1.33
N VAL A 134 -2.08 16.49 2.21
CA VAL A 134 -1.50 17.79 2.55
C VAL A 134 -0.49 18.21 1.48
N ILE A 135 -0.96 18.56 0.29
CA ILE A 135 -0.12 19.03 -0.82
C ILE A 135 0.01 20.55 -0.78
N ALA A 136 -1.11 21.26 -0.78
CA ALA A 136 -1.15 22.70 -0.96
C ALA A 136 -0.40 23.46 0.16
N GLN A 137 -0.64 23.11 1.42
CA GLN A 137 0.03 23.78 2.55
C GLN A 137 1.53 23.50 2.54
N SER A 138 1.93 22.24 2.35
CA SER A 138 3.36 21.88 2.28
C SER A 138 4.09 22.56 1.13
N TYR A 139 3.40 22.73 -0.01
CA TYR A 139 3.97 23.46 -1.15
C TYR A 139 4.15 24.95 -0.84
N ARG A 140 3.13 25.62 -0.29
CA ARG A 140 3.16 27.04 0.12
C ARG A 140 4.30 27.30 1.12
N ASP A 141 4.33 26.55 2.22
CA ASP A 141 5.37 26.70 3.25
C ASP A 141 6.78 26.62 2.67
N THR A 142 6.96 25.75 1.67
CA THR A 142 8.25 25.54 1.03
C THR A 142 8.63 26.68 0.12
N VAL A 143 7.70 27.21 -0.67
CA VAL A 143 7.91 28.34 -1.57
C VAL A 143 8.10 29.64 -0.77
N ASP A 144 7.28 29.86 0.25
CA ASP A 144 7.38 31.04 1.13
C ASP A 144 8.74 31.09 1.83
N LEU A 145 9.19 29.95 2.40
CA LEU A 145 10.52 29.87 3.00
C LEU A 145 11.64 30.14 1.98
N ALA A 146 11.50 29.67 0.74
CA ALA A 146 12.47 29.94 -0.30
C ALA A 146 12.53 31.44 -0.66
N ILE A 147 11.37 32.09 -0.82
CA ILE A 147 11.25 33.52 -1.08
C ILE A 147 11.85 34.33 0.07
N ASP A 148 11.50 34.00 1.31
CA ASP A 148 12.01 34.71 2.50
C ASP A 148 13.52 34.52 2.65
N THR A 149 14.07 33.35 2.33
CA THR A 149 15.52 33.11 2.34
C THR A 149 16.26 34.00 1.34
N VAL A 150 15.71 34.18 0.15
CA VAL A 150 16.28 35.13 -0.86
C VAL A 150 16.14 36.59 -0.39
N ALA A 151 14.95 36.96 0.15
CA ALA A 151 14.67 38.32 0.59
C ALA A 151 15.57 38.77 1.75
N THR A 152 15.87 37.87 2.68
CA THR A 152 16.75 38.15 3.84
C THR A 152 18.23 38.18 3.50
N GLY A 153 18.61 37.77 2.29
CA GLY A 153 20.01 37.79 1.82
C GLY A 153 20.90 36.78 2.56
N ILE A 154 20.35 35.65 3.00
CA ILE A 154 21.12 34.57 3.61
C ILE A 154 22.13 34.05 2.59
N ASP A 155 23.41 34.13 2.87
CA ASP A 155 24.51 33.81 1.97
C ASP A 155 24.54 32.31 1.55
N ASP A 156 23.85 31.43 2.27
CA ASP A 156 23.82 29.99 2.03
C ASP A 156 22.45 29.46 1.58
N TYR A 157 21.82 30.18 0.65
CA TYR A 157 20.55 29.76 0.03
C TYR A 157 20.59 28.28 -0.45
N GLN A 158 21.68 27.88 -1.10
CA GLN A 158 21.83 26.56 -1.66
C GLN A 158 21.80 25.44 -0.59
N SER A 159 22.45 25.64 0.54
CA SER A 159 22.45 24.65 1.64
C SER A 159 21.11 24.58 2.36
N VAL A 160 20.46 25.75 2.58
CA VAL A 160 19.13 25.80 3.20
C VAL A 160 18.11 25.08 2.32
N MET A 161 18.08 25.43 1.02
CA MET A 161 17.15 24.83 0.05
C MET A 161 17.43 23.34 -0.14
N ARG A 162 18.70 22.93 -0.20
CA ARG A 162 19.07 21.52 -0.28
C ARG A 162 18.50 20.71 0.87
N ARG A 163 18.68 21.19 2.11
CA ARG A 163 18.15 20.50 3.32
C ARG A 163 16.63 20.40 3.25
N MET A 164 15.96 21.51 2.96
CA MET A 164 14.51 21.57 2.84
C MET A 164 13.97 20.63 1.76
N LEU A 165 14.59 20.59 0.58
CA LEU A 165 14.19 19.70 -0.52
C LEU A 165 14.37 18.21 -0.15
N ILE A 166 15.44 17.88 0.57
CA ILE A 166 15.66 16.53 1.09
C ILE A 166 14.57 16.15 2.10
N ASP A 167 14.22 17.06 3.01
CA ASP A 167 13.18 16.83 4.02
C ASP A 167 11.80 16.66 3.35
N LYS A 168 11.49 17.49 2.35
CA LYS A 168 10.25 17.37 1.58
C LYS A 168 10.20 16.11 0.72
N ALA A 169 11.32 15.66 0.15
CA ALA A 169 11.41 14.39 -0.56
C ALA A 169 11.13 13.19 0.37
N VAL A 170 11.60 13.24 1.64
CA VAL A 170 11.28 12.23 2.65
C VAL A 170 9.83 12.33 3.12
N ALA A 171 9.35 13.55 3.31
CA ALA A 171 7.95 13.78 3.68
C ALA A 171 7.00 13.28 2.57
N GLY A 172 7.28 13.64 1.30
CA GLY A 172 6.41 13.33 0.16
C GLY A 172 5.00 13.87 0.29
N THR A 173 4.11 13.40 -0.56
CA THR A 173 2.68 13.61 -0.41
C THR A 173 2.12 12.68 0.65
N LYS A 174 1.51 13.21 1.71
CA LYS A 174 0.99 12.43 2.83
C LYS A 174 -0.52 12.59 2.98
N VAL A 175 -1.18 11.49 3.25
CA VAL A 175 -2.56 11.45 3.75
C VAL A 175 -2.52 11.59 5.27
N MET A 176 -3.32 12.49 5.81
CA MET A 176 -3.50 12.65 7.25
C MET A 176 -4.78 11.94 7.69
N TYR A 177 -4.66 11.02 8.62
CA TYR A 177 -5.80 10.33 9.22
C TYR A 177 -6.33 11.09 10.45
N ALA A 178 -7.59 10.92 10.77
CA ALA A 178 -8.21 11.52 11.96
C ALA A 178 -7.48 11.17 13.28
N SER A 179 -6.79 10.03 13.32
CA SER A 179 -5.93 9.61 14.43
C SER A 179 -4.62 10.40 14.56
N GLY A 180 -4.34 11.36 13.65
CA GLY A 180 -3.07 12.07 13.57
C GLY A 180 -1.94 11.30 12.88
N ILE A 181 -2.15 10.03 12.55
CA ILE A 181 -1.17 9.23 11.80
C ILE A 181 -1.12 9.74 10.36
N THR A 182 0.10 9.85 9.80
CA THR A 182 0.31 10.19 8.40
C THR A 182 0.91 9.01 7.64
N ARG A 183 0.49 8.82 6.40
CA ARG A 183 1.06 7.82 5.49
C ARG A 183 1.32 8.44 4.11
N ARG A 184 2.35 7.96 3.42
CA ARG A 184 2.55 8.32 2.01
C ARG A 184 1.31 7.94 1.20
N LEU A 185 0.96 8.77 0.24
CA LEU A 185 -0.25 8.63 -0.58
C LEU A 185 -0.31 7.27 -1.31
N ASP A 186 0.80 6.84 -1.93
CA ASP A 186 0.92 5.55 -2.59
C ASP A 186 0.73 4.36 -1.63
N SER A 187 1.29 4.47 -0.43
CA SER A 187 1.18 3.42 0.59
C SER A 187 -0.23 3.33 1.17
N ALA A 188 -0.90 4.48 1.35
CA ALA A 188 -2.30 4.54 1.76
C ALA A 188 -3.22 3.97 0.68
N ALA A 189 -3.00 4.32 -0.58
CA ALA A 189 -3.75 3.79 -1.72
C ALA A 189 -3.64 2.25 -1.79
N ARG A 190 -2.41 1.72 -1.77
CA ARG A 190 -2.20 0.27 -1.81
C ARG A 190 -2.86 -0.46 -0.65
N MET A 191 -2.78 0.09 0.56
CA MET A 191 -3.44 -0.49 1.72
C MET A 191 -4.96 -0.56 1.52
N ASN A 192 -5.57 0.50 1.02
CA ASN A 192 -7.01 0.55 0.79
C ASN A 192 -7.45 -0.36 -0.36
N ILE A 193 -6.65 -0.51 -1.42
CA ILE A 193 -6.92 -1.45 -2.52
C ILE A 193 -6.96 -2.89 -1.99
N LEU A 194 -5.93 -3.30 -1.25
CA LEU A 194 -5.83 -4.66 -0.68
C LEU A 194 -6.94 -4.93 0.33
N GLU A 195 -7.29 -3.94 1.15
CA GLU A 195 -8.39 -4.05 2.10
C GLU A 195 -9.74 -4.20 1.39
N GLY A 196 -10.00 -3.42 0.34
CA GLY A 196 -11.24 -3.53 -0.42
C GLY A 196 -11.41 -4.89 -1.11
N VAL A 197 -10.34 -5.44 -1.71
CA VAL A 197 -10.39 -6.82 -2.27
C VAL A 197 -10.64 -7.84 -1.17
N ARG A 198 -9.98 -7.70 -0.01
CA ARG A 198 -10.23 -8.58 1.13
C ARG A 198 -11.71 -8.53 1.54
N GLN A 199 -12.30 -7.35 1.64
CA GLN A 199 -13.72 -7.19 1.96
C GLN A 199 -14.61 -7.88 0.91
N ILE A 200 -14.33 -7.70 -0.37
CA ILE A 200 -15.07 -8.37 -1.46
C ILE A 200 -15.02 -9.90 -1.27
N ASN A 201 -13.84 -10.47 -1.12
CA ASN A 201 -13.69 -11.93 -0.99
C ASN A 201 -14.38 -12.45 0.27
N MET A 202 -14.18 -11.80 1.41
CA MET A 202 -14.82 -12.18 2.67
C MET A 202 -16.34 -12.09 2.59
N GLY A 203 -16.89 -11.02 1.99
CA GLY A 203 -18.32 -10.88 1.85
C GLY A 203 -18.95 -11.88 0.89
N VAL A 204 -18.28 -12.22 -0.22
CA VAL A 204 -18.72 -13.29 -1.12
C VAL A 204 -18.74 -14.63 -0.38
N ARG A 205 -17.70 -14.96 0.38
CA ARG A 205 -17.64 -16.19 1.21
C ARG A 205 -18.75 -16.22 2.26
N GLU A 206 -18.97 -15.12 2.96
CA GLU A 206 -19.99 -15.01 4.00
C GLU A 206 -21.40 -15.15 3.43
N GLU A 207 -21.74 -14.40 2.36
CA GLU A 207 -23.07 -14.45 1.76
C GLU A 207 -23.36 -15.83 1.14
N THR A 208 -22.38 -16.46 0.50
CA THR A 208 -22.53 -17.81 0.00
C THR A 208 -22.63 -18.82 1.13
N GLY A 209 -21.83 -18.66 2.20
CA GLY A 209 -21.90 -19.49 3.40
C GLY A 209 -23.27 -19.51 4.03
N LYS A 210 -23.92 -18.35 4.15
CA LYS A 210 -25.31 -18.24 4.63
C LYS A 210 -26.27 -19.00 3.72
N GLN A 211 -26.11 -18.91 2.40
CA GLN A 211 -27.01 -19.54 1.43
C GLN A 211 -26.95 -21.08 1.43
N TYR A 212 -25.79 -21.70 1.64
CA TYR A 212 -25.68 -23.14 1.75
C TYR A 212 -25.70 -23.66 3.21
N GLY A 213 -25.92 -22.78 4.17
CA GLY A 213 -26.07 -23.13 5.59
C GLY A 213 -24.75 -23.59 6.23
N ALA A 214 -23.69 -22.81 6.07
CA ALA A 214 -22.44 -23.03 6.78
C ALA A 214 -22.63 -22.92 8.30
N ASP A 215 -22.01 -23.82 9.05
CA ASP A 215 -22.01 -23.85 10.52
C ASP A 215 -20.60 -23.70 11.12
N GLY A 216 -19.59 -23.60 10.26
CA GLY A 216 -18.21 -23.40 10.65
C GLY A 216 -17.42 -22.55 9.66
N VAL A 217 -16.17 -22.31 10.05
CA VAL A 217 -15.16 -21.60 9.22
C VAL A 217 -13.83 -22.32 9.30
N GLU A 218 -13.04 -22.18 8.23
CA GLU A 218 -11.62 -22.50 8.20
C GLU A 218 -10.83 -21.22 7.99
N ILE A 219 -9.81 -20.98 8.79
CA ILE A 219 -8.92 -19.83 8.64
C ILE A 219 -7.86 -20.17 7.61
N ASP A 220 -7.73 -19.35 6.56
CA ASP A 220 -6.73 -19.58 5.51
C ASP A 220 -5.32 -19.57 6.11
N ALA A 221 -4.41 -20.40 5.57
CA ALA A 221 -3.02 -20.47 6.01
C ALA A 221 -2.05 -19.97 4.92
N HIS A 222 -0.97 -19.37 5.34
CA HIS A 222 0.10 -18.94 4.45
C HIS A 222 1.47 -18.95 5.12
N GLY A 223 2.52 -19.17 4.34
CA GLY A 223 3.90 -18.99 4.80
C GLY A 223 4.20 -17.53 5.16
N LEU A 224 5.17 -17.33 6.06
CA LEU A 224 5.57 -16.00 6.57
C LEU A 224 4.42 -15.27 7.27
N CYS A 225 3.61 -16.03 8.00
CA CYS A 225 2.58 -15.51 8.89
C CYS A 225 3.20 -14.82 10.12
N ALA A 226 2.53 -13.80 10.62
CA ALA A 226 2.90 -13.15 11.88
C ALA A 226 2.64 -14.08 13.08
N GLU A 227 3.46 -13.95 14.12
CA GLU A 227 3.47 -14.87 15.27
C GLU A 227 2.13 -14.93 16.01
N ASP A 228 1.39 -13.83 16.08
CA ASP A 228 0.09 -13.72 16.76
C ASP A 228 -1.05 -14.49 16.08
N HIS A 229 -0.97 -14.73 14.76
CA HIS A 229 -1.98 -15.50 14.01
C HIS A 229 -1.53 -16.93 13.68
N LEU A 230 -0.24 -17.20 13.81
CA LEU A 230 0.36 -18.50 13.48
C LEU A 230 -0.30 -19.72 14.16
N PRO A 231 -0.79 -19.64 15.42
CA PRO A 231 -1.44 -20.78 16.09
C PRO A 231 -2.82 -21.14 15.52
N TYR A 232 -3.47 -20.21 14.82
CA TYR A 232 -4.88 -20.30 14.44
C TYR A 232 -5.10 -20.58 12.96
N GLN A 233 -4.13 -20.28 12.11
CA GLN A 233 -4.26 -20.48 10.67
C GLN A 233 -4.42 -21.96 10.28
N GLY A 234 -5.18 -22.23 9.23
CA GLY A 234 -5.44 -23.59 8.70
C GLY A 234 -6.33 -24.45 9.59
N ARG A 235 -7.00 -23.87 10.59
CA ARG A 235 -7.85 -24.61 11.53
C ARG A 235 -9.32 -24.32 11.29
N GLN A 236 -10.14 -25.35 11.54
CA GLN A 236 -11.61 -25.29 11.45
C GLN A 236 -12.21 -24.97 12.83
N TYR A 237 -13.21 -24.10 12.85
CA TYR A 237 -13.95 -23.68 14.04
C TYR A 237 -15.44 -23.63 13.74
N SER A 238 -16.29 -23.88 14.75
CA SER A 238 -17.70 -23.46 14.64
C SER A 238 -17.79 -21.94 14.55
N LEU A 239 -18.84 -21.40 13.94
CA LEU A 239 -19.06 -19.95 13.84
C LEU A 239 -18.91 -19.26 15.19
N ARG A 240 -19.54 -19.81 16.23
CA ARG A 240 -19.47 -19.29 17.61
C ARG A 240 -18.05 -19.34 18.20
N ALA A 241 -17.32 -20.43 17.96
CA ALA A 241 -15.96 -20.58 18.46
C ALA A 241 -15.01 -19.60 17.77
N TYR A 242 -15.17 -19.40 16.47
CA TYR A 242 -14.40 -18.42 15.69
C TYR A 242 -14.67 -16.99 16.15
N GLU A 243 -15.94 -16.61 16.33
CA GLU A 243 -16.31 -15.27 16.81
C GLU A 243 -15.70 -14.97 18.18
N LYS A 244 -15.80 -15.93 19.13
CA LYS A 244 -15.18 -15.81 20.45
C LYS A 244 -13.67 -15.71 20.37
N LEU A 245 -13.02 -16.52 19.54
CA LEU A 245 -11.57 -16.46 19.30
C LEU A 245 -11.19 -15.10 18.73
N ASN A 246 -11.83 -14.71 17.63
CA ASN A 246 -11.45 -13.52 16.88
C ASN A 246 -11.62 -12.22 17.69
N SER A 247 -12.68 -12.14 18.51
CA SER A 247 -12.90 -11.01 19.42
C SER A 247 -11.92 -10.96 20.61
N SER A 248 -11.27 -12.07 20.95
CA SER A 248 -10.25 -12.13 22.01
C SER A 248 -8.85 -11.73 21.56
N LEU A 249 -8.60 -11.67 20.25
CA LEU A 249 -7.29 -11.32 19.70
C LEU A 249 -7.06 -9.82 19.76
N GLN A 250 -5.86 -9.41 20.16
CA GLN A 250 -5.45 -8.00 20.12
C GLN A 250 -5.52 -7.44 18.70
N ARG A 251 -5.23 -8.26 17.70
CA ARG A 251 -5.37 -7.97 16.28
C ARG A 251 -6.26 -9.04 15.66
N PRO A 252 -7.55 -8.78 15.47
CA PRO A 252 -8.47 -9.77 14.89
C PRO A 252 -8.03 -10.23 13.50
N ILE A 253 -8.28 -11.50 13.20
CA ILE A 253 -8.07 -12.08 11.87
C ILE A 253 -8.99 -11.38 10.88
N GLY A 254 -8.47 -11.08 9.70
CA GLY A 254 -9.22 -10.33 8.69
C GLY A 254 -9.23 -8.81 8.88
N THR A 255 -8.45 -8.24 9.79
CA THR A 255 -8.27 -6.79 9.90
C THR A 255 -7.23 -6.26 8.91
N CYS A 256 -7.16 -4.94 8.75
CA CYS A 256 -6.25 -4.27 7.84
C CYS A 256 -4.79 -4.79 7.97
N ASN A 257 -4.16 -5.11 6.85
CA ASN A 257 -2.84 -5.75 6.73
C ASN A 257 -2.77 -7.21 7.22
N CYS A 258 -3.86 -7.84 7.64
CA CYS A 258 -3.93 -9.28 7.81
C CYS A 258 -4.07 -9.95 6.43
N ARG A 259 -3.32 -11.03 6.20
CA ARG A 259 -3.39 -11.79 4.94
C ARG A 259 -4.31 -13.00 5.02
N HIS A 260 -4.79 -13.32 6.22
CA HIS A 260 -5.71 -14.43 6.40
C HIS A 260 -7.09 -14.06 5.91
N GLY A 261 -7.67 -14.94 5.10
CA GLY A 261 -9.10 -15.00 4.85
C GLY A 261 -9.75 -16.00 5.78
N VAL A 262 -11.08 -16.09 5.67
CA VAL A 262 -11.89 -17.08 6.38
C VAL A 262 -12.82 -17.73 5.37
N SER A 263 -12.73 -19.04 5.22
CA SER A 263 -13.59 -19.83 4.34
C SER A 263 -14.74 -20.42 5.17
N TYR A 264 -15.98 -20.18 4.74
CA TYR A 264 -17.16 -20.76 5.37
C TYR A 264 -17.27 -22.23 4.99
N ILE A 265 -17.57 -23.11 5.94
CA ILE A 265 -17.56 -24.57 5.78
C ILE A 265 -18.77 -25.23 6.44
N ILE A 266 -18.97 -26.51 6.12
CA ILE A 266 -19.90 -27.39 6.79
C ILE A 266 -19.05 -28.33 7.68
N LEU A 267 -19.17 -28.18 9.01
CA LEU A 267 -18.39 -28.95 9.97
C LEU A 267 -18.67 -30.46 9.80
N GLY A 268 -17.60 -31.25 9.85
CA GLY A 268 -17.69 -32.69 9.69
C GLY A 268 -17.96 -33.17 8.27
N VAL A 269 -18.21 -32.26 7.30
CA VAL A 269 -18.46 -32.57 5.88
C VAL A 269 -17.36 -31.97 5.00
N SER A 270 -17.08 -30.69 5.18
CA SER A 270 -16.02 -30.02 4.41
C SER A 270 -14.64 -30.58 4.77
N PRO A 271 -13.84 -31.02 3.79
CA PRO A 271 -12.50 -31.47 4.06
C PRO A 271 -11.64 -30.33 4.59
N LYS A 272 -10.61 -30.64 5.38
CA LYS A 272 -9.60 -29.67 5.76
C LYS A 272 -8.76 -29.30 4.53
N THR A 273 -8.56 -28.00 4.31
CA THR A 273 -7.72 -27.50 3.21
C THR A 273 -6.24 -27.77 3.50
N TYR A 274 -5.84 -27.75 4.78
CA TYR A 274 -4.45 -27.90 5.20
C TYR A 274 -4.32 -29.10 6.17
N ASP A 275 -3.32 -29.94 5.95
CA ASP A 275 -2.94 -30.95 6.93
C ASP A 275 -1.97 -30.40 7.98
N ASP A 276 -1.83 -31.13 9.11
CA ASP A 276 -0.96 -30.70 10.22
C ASP A 276 0.53 -30.63 9.81
N SER A 277 0.97 -31.46 8.86
CA SER A 277 2.34 -31.44 8.33
C SER A 277 2.61 -30.19 7.50
N GLU A 278 1.65 -29.76 6.67
CA GLU A 278 1.74 -28.55 5.88
C GLU A 278 1.79 -27.30 6.79
N LEU A 279 0.90 -27.25 7.80
CA LEU A 279 0.90 -26.18 8.78
C LEU A 279 2.20 -26.09 9.58
N GLN A 280 2.76 -27.26 9.96
CA GLN A 280 4.04 -27.29 10.64
C GLN A 280 5.18 -26.81 9.74
N LYS A 281 5.23 -27.23 8.47
CA LYS A 281 6.20 -26.71 7.49
C LYS A 281 6.11 -25.20 7.31
N MET A 282 4.91 -24.63 7.22
CA MET A 282 4.69 -23.17 7.14
C MET A 282 5.20 -22.46 8.40
N LYS A 283 4.98 -23.04 9.57
CA LYS A 283 5.45 -22.51 10.85
C LYS A 283 6.98 -22.54 10.93
N ASP A 284 7.60 -23.67 10.60
CA ASP A 284 9.05 -23.85 10.63
C ASP A 284 9.73 -22.92 9.62
N TYR A 285 9.14 -22.78 8.42
CA TYR A 285 9.62 -21.84 7.41
C TYR A 285 9.56 -20.39 7.90
N SER A 286 8.48 -19.99 8.57
CA SER A 286 8.30 -18.62 9.09
C SER A 286 9.27 -18.30 10.22
N ASN A 287 9.50 -19.28 11.12
CA ASN A 287 10.29 -19.14 12.33
C ASN A 287 11.77 -19.52 12.15
N ALA A 288 12.16 -19.98 10.95
CA ALA A 288 13.55 -20.32 10.66
C ALA A 288 14.48 -19.18 11.05
N LYS A 289 15.48 -19.49 11.85
CA LYS A 289 16.47 -18.54 12.33
C LYS A 289 17.47 -18.19 11.25
N ILE A 290 17.64 -16.90 11.03
CA ILE A 290 18.49 -16.33 9.97
C ILE A 290 19.45 -15.34 10.59
N LYS A 291 20.73 -15.49 10.29
CA LYS A 291 21.76 -14.55 10.70
C LYS A 291 21.97 -13.49 9.63
N ILE A 292 21.58 -12.24 9.94
CA ILE A 292 21.83 -11.06 9.12
C ILE A 292 22.90 -10.23 9.83
N ARG A 293 24.13 -10.27 9.30
CA ARG A 293 25.35 -9.76 9.96
C ARG A 293 25.50 -10.38 11.37
N ASP A 294 25.53 -9.56 12.41
CA ASP A 294 25.71 -10.00 13.80
C ASP A 294 24.39 -10.26 14.55
N LYS A 295 23.24 -10.09 13.86
CA LYS A 295 21.91 -10.23 14.48
C LYS A 295 21.20 -11.46 13.94
N GLU A 296 20.63 -12.25 14.85
CA GLU A 296 19.73 -13.34 14.53
C GLU A 296 18.27 -12.83 14.52
N CYS A 297 17.50 -13.25 13.53
CA CYS A 297 16.08 -12.96 13.43
C CYS A 297 15.33 -14.10 12.74
N THR A 298 14.00 -14.12 12.81
CA THR A 298 13.17 -15.07 12.06
C THR A 298 13.10 -14.68 10.57
N ARG A 299 12.80 -15.66 9.70
CA ARG A 299 12.56 -15.38 8.27
C ARG A 299 11.41 -14.40 8.09
N TYR A 300 10.36 -14.48 8.91
CA TYR A 300 9.30 -13.47 8.94
C TYR A 300 9.87 -12.07 9.22
N LYS A 301 10.73 -11.92 10.23
CA LYS A 301 11.34 -10.63 10.55
C LYS A 301 12.18 -10.09 9.38
N ALA A 302 12.89 -10.98 8.67
CA ALA A 302 13.66 -10.60 7.48
C ALA A 302 12.75 -10.02 6.38
N THR A 303 11.51 -10.51 6.20
CA THR A 303 10.56 -9.90 5.27
C THR A 303 10.21 -8.46 5.64
N GLN A 304 10.09 -8.17 6.94
CA GLN A 304 9.81 -6.81 7.42
C GLN A 304 10.99 -5.88 7.17
N LEU A 305 12.23 -6.35 7.38
CA LEU A 305 13.45 -5.60 7.05
C LEU A 305 13.54 -5.30 5.55
N MET A 306 13.18 -6.27 4.70
CA MET A 306 13.12 -6.05 3.25
C MET A 306 12.11 -4.98 2.87
N ARG A 307 10.89 -5.02 3.42
CA ARG A 307 9.85 -4.00 3.18
C ARG A 307 10.28 -2.61 3.63
N GLN A 308 10.95 -2.52 4.77
CA GLN A 308 11.52 -1.26 5.23
C GLN A 308 12.60 -0.74 4.28
N SER A 309 13.47 -1.63 3.79
CA SER A 309 14.49 -1.29 2.80
C SER A 309 13.89 -0.82 1.48
N GLU A 310 12.83 -1.47 0.98
CA GLU A 310 12.07 -1.04 -0.22
C GLU A 310 11.54 0.40 -0.06
N THR A 311 10.94 0.69 1.09
CA THR A 311 10.43 2.03 1.40
C THR A 311 11.56 3.06 1.49
N ASN A 312 12.66 2.73 2.13
CA ASN A 312 13.81 3.62 2.26
C ASN A 312 14.48 3.89 0.89
N MET A 313 14.55 2.89 0.01
CA MET A 313 15.05 3.08 -1.36
C MET A 313 14.17 4.01 -2.17
N ARG A 314 12.84 3.96 -2.02
CA ARG A 314 11.93 4.92 -2.66
C ARG A 314 12.17 6.34 -2.16
N TYR A 315 12.29 6.56 -0.86
CA TYR A 315 12.66 7.87 -0.32
C TYR A 315 14.00 8.38 -0.85
N GLN A 316 14.96 7.48 -1.03
CA GLN A 316 16.27 7.87 -1.58
C GLN A 316 16.17 8.27 -3.05
N GLN A 317 15.33 7.60 -3.84
CA GLN A 317 15.06 7.97 -5.24
C GLN A 317 14.30 9.31 -5.30
N ASP A 318 13.34 9.56 -4.42
CA ASP A 318 12.66 10.85 -4.33
C ASP A 318 13.63 12.00 -4.08
N LYS A 319 14.63 11.80 -3.19
CA LYS A 319 15.70 12.80 -2.95
C LYS A 319 16.49 13.08 -4.21
N ILE A 320 16.89 12.05 -4.94
CA ILE A 320 17.66 12.19 -6.17
C ILE A 320 16.84 12.94 -7.23
N ILE A 321 15.57 12.56 -7.44
CA ILE A 321 14.66 13.23 -8.38
C ILE A 321 14.53 14.73 -8.01
N THR A 322 14.31 15.02 -6.74
CA THR A 322 14.12 16.39 -6.25
C THR A 322 15.36 17.23 -6.44
N LEU A 323 16.53 16.76 -6.01
CA LEU A 323 17.79 17.49 -6.15
C LEU A 323 18.20 17.68 -7.61
N LYS A 324 18.02 16.66 -8.46
CA LYS A 324 18.26 16.74 -9.89
C LYS A 324 17.43 17.83 -10.57
N ASN A 325 16.13 17.91 -10.26
CA ASN A 325 15.24 18.93 -10.82
C ASN A 325 15.51 20.33 -10.26
N ALA A 326 16.04 20.44 -9.04
CA ALA A 326 16.55 21.69 -8.47
C ALA A 326 17.91 22.13 -9.03
N GLY A 327 18.57 21.29 -9.86
CA GLY A 327 19.92 21.56 -10.38
C GLY A 327 21.02 21.44 -9.32
N MET A 328 20.79 20.69 -8.27
CA MET A 328 21.75 20.49 -7.16
C MET A 328 22.49 19.16 -7.33
N LYS A 329 23.70 19.06 -6.75
CA LYS A 329 24.51 17.83 -6.75
C LYS A 329 23.80 16.72 -5.96
N TYR A 330 23.80 15.50 -6.47
CA TYR A 330 23.12 14.34 -5.85
C TYR A 330 23.97 13.06 -5.83
N ASP A 331 25.25 13.16 -6.13
CA ASP A 331 26.17 11.99 -6.20
C ASP A 331 26.21 11.18 -4.90
N LYS A 332 26.15 11.87 -3.75
CA LYS A 332 26.11 11.21 -2.43
C LYS A 332 24.83 10.40 -2.25
N GLU A 333 23.72 10.90 -2.75
CA GLU A 333 22.42 10.23 -2.68
C GLU A 333 22.38 9.01 -3.60
N GLU A 334 23.02 9.06 -4.77
CA GLU A 334 23.14 7.91 -5.66
C GLU A 334 24.03 6.82 -5.06
N GLU A 335 25.17 7.17 -4.49
CA GLU A 335 26.04 6.19 -3.84
C GLU A 335 25.34 5.53 -2.64
N LYS A 336 24.57 6.31 -1.86
CA LYS A 336 23.76 5.78 -0.77
C LYS A 336 22.68 4.81 -1.28
N LEU A 337 21.99 5.14 -2.38
CA LEU A 337 21.01 4.23 -3.00
C LEU A 337 21.66 2.92 -3.46
N LYS A 338 22.85 2.99 -4.02
CA LYS A 338 23.63 1.82 -4.45
C LYS A 338 24.00 0.91 -3.27
N GLN A 339 24.40 1.51 -2.14
CA GLN A 339 24.68 0.78 -0.90
C GLN A 339 23.39 0.12 -0.36
N MET A 340 22.26 0.83 -0.36
CA MET A 340 20.97 0.28 0.08
C MET A 340 20.53 -0.91 -0.79
N LYS A 341 20.75 -0.86 -2.11
CA LYS A 341 20.47 -1.99 -3.03
C LYS A 341 21.32 -3.22 -2.71
N LYS A 342 22.61 -3.01 -2.40
CA LYS A 342 23.52 -4.10 -1.99
C LYS A 342 23.04 -4.75 -0.68
N GLU A 343 22.67 -3.93 0.32
CA GLU A 343 22.17 -4.42 1.59
C GLU A 343 20.85 -5.19 1.44
N TYR A 344 19.92 -4.65 0.65
CA TYR A 344 18.65 -5.31 0.34
C TYR A 344 18.86 -6.69 -0.30
N TYR A 345 19.76 -6.79 -1.27
CA TYR A 345 20.12 -8.05 -1.91
C TYR A 345 20.76 -9.02 -0.92
N TYR A 346 21.65 -8.53 -0.06
CA TYR A 346 22.27 -9.34 1.00
C TYR A 346 21.21 -9.94 1.93
N ILE A 347 20.27 -9.13 2.42
CA ILE A 347 19.17 -9.61 3.28
C ILE A 347 18.34 -10.67 2.55
N SER A 348 17.95 -10.40 1.29
CA SER A 348 17.14 -11.32 0.51
C SER A 348 17.83 -12.69 0.33
N LYS A 349 19.12 -12.68 0.01
CA LYS A 349 19.91 -13.89 -0.17
C LYS A 349 20.08 -14.68 1.14
N ARG A 350 20.35 -13.99 2.26
CA ARG A 350 20.47 -14.63 3.58
C ARG A 350 19.17 -15.23 4.06
N ALA A 351 18.06 -14.62 3.75
CA ALA A 351 16.72 -15.07 4.12
C ALA A 351 16.10 -16.07 3.12
N GLU A 352 16.78 -16.36 2.01
CA GLU A 352 16.25 -17.19 0.91
C GLU A 352 14.92 -16.63 0.36
N LEU A 353 14.83 -15.30 0.27
CA LEU A 353 13.66 -14.58 -0.21
C LEU A 353 13.97 -13.93 -1.55
N LYS A 354 13.01 -13.94 -2.46
CA LYS A 354 13.15 -13.28 -3.76
C LYS A 354 13.18 -11.76 -3.57
N PRO A 355 14.19 -11.03 -4.09
CA PRO A 355 14.19 -9.57 -4.06
C PRO A 355 13.11 -9.02 -4.99
N ARG A 356 12.47 -7.93 -4.57
CA ARG A 356 11.35 -7.29 -5.25
C ARG A 356 11.71 -5.85 -5.58
N TYR A 357 12.60 -5.65 -6.53
CA TYR A 357 13.07 -4.32 -6.92
C TYR A 357 11.96 -3.45 -7.52
N ASP A 358 10.94 -4.06 -8.12
CA ASP A 358 9.71 -3.41 -8.55
C ASP A 358 9.01 -2.64 -7.41
N LYS A 359 9.08 -3.14 -6.18
CA LYS A 359 8.50 -2.49 -4.99
C LYS A 359 9.34 -1.34 -4.43
N ALA A 360 10.59 -1.26 -4.87
CA ALA A 360 11.53 -0.22 -4.47
C ALA A 360 11.70 0.86 -5.54
N TYR A 361 10.97 0.77 -6.66
CA TYR A 361 11.08 1.70 -7.79
C TYR A 361 10.14 2.89 -7.64
N VAL A 362 10.61 4.07 -8.02
CA VAL A 362 9.80 5.30 -8.12
C VAL A 362 9.65 5.68 -9.60
N PRO A 363 8.42 5.79 -10.12
CA PRO A 363 8.18 6.25 -11.48
C PRO A 363 8.83 7.62 -11.73
N GLY A 364 9.60 7.71 -12.80
CA GLY A 364 10.37 8.93 -13.13
C GLY A 364 11.84 8.92 -12.68
N TYR A 365 12.22 7.94 -11.83
CA TYR A 365 13.63 7.64 -11.58
C TYR A 365 14.14 6.70 -12.68
N LYS A 366 14.93 7.23 -13.60
CA LYS A 366 15.64 6.40 -14.59
C LYS A 366 16.93 5.89 -13.94
N LEU A 367 17.03 4.58 -13.86
CA LEU A 367 18.26 3.88 -13.50
C LEU A 367 19.37 4.18 -14.49
#